data_72132ce47f50da807950ccffcbd08103
#
_entry.id   72132ce47f50da807950ccffcbd08103
#
_cell.length_a   1.000
_cell.length_b   1.000
_cell.length_c   1.000
_cell.angle_alpha   90.00
_cell.angle_beta   90.00
_cell.angle_gamma   90.00
#
_symmetry.space_group_name_H-M   'P 1'
#
loop_
_entity.id
_entity.type
_entity.pdbx_description
1 polymer ?
#
loop_
_entity_poly.entity_id
_entity_poly.type
_entity_poly.pdbx_seq_one_letter_code
_entity_poly.pdbx_strand_id
1 'polypeptide(L)'
;FLLIAPVRFRDIMLGKNLFLGLVSLLEALFVWAAVSWIFAPPPLVIVAATFAALLYASLANFSLGNILSVCYPRRLEFGVFRQKKVAGVTMVAALIAQAVLIGLGALVFALTLFLHRPILAIPVFLVFALLALVAYRISLGRIDGLAMSHRETLTAELCRQE
;
A
#
# COMPACT_ATOMS: atom_id res chain seq x y z
N PHE A 1 24.03 2.56 -6.77
CA PHE A 1 23.87 4.03 -6.84
C PHE A 1 23.13 4.59 -5.63
N LEU A 2 21.97 4.03 -5.22
CA LEU A 2 21.18 4.51 -4.08
C LEU A 2 21.90 4.38 -2.71
N LEU A 3 22.83 3.44 -2.57
CA LEU A 3 23.63 3.25 -1.35
C LEU A 3 24.84 4.21 -1.25
N ILE A 4 25.19 4.88 -2.34
CA ILE A 4 26.28 5.87 -2.43
C ILE A 4 25.74 7.29 -2.30
N ALA A 5 24.44 7.49 -2.60
CA ALA A 5 23.79 8.79 -2.42
C ALA A 5 23.63 9.12 -0.92
N PRO A 6 23.88 10.37 -0.47
CA PRO A 6 23.72 10.79 0.92
C PRO A 6 22.24 10.96 1.31
N VAL A 7 21.36 10.15 0.74
CA VAL A 7 19.91 10.18 0.95
C VAL A 7 19.54 9.00 1.85
N ARG A 8 18.75 9.27 2.90
CA ARG A 8 18.24 8.23 3.78
C ARG A 8 17.27 7.33 3.02
N PHE A 9 17.36 6.01 3.21
CA PHE A 9 16.46 5.05 2.56
C PHE A 9 14.99 5.33 2.87
N ARG A 10 14.73 5.81 4.07
CA ARG A 10 13.43 6.28 4.53
C ARG A 10 12.82 7.36 3.61
N ASP A 11 13.62 8.33 3.14
CA ASP A 11 13.12 9.45 2.33
C ASP A 11 12.74 8.98 0.92
N ILE A 12 13.48 8.00 0.40
CA ILE A 12 13.14 7.33 -0.87
C ILE A 12 11.79 6.62 -0.76
N MET A 13 11.57 5.87 0.33
CA MET A 13 10.31 5.17 0.56
C MET A 13 9.14 6.12 0.79
N LEU A 14 9.37 7.24 1.48
CA LEU A 14 8.37 8.30 1.63
C LEU A 14 7.97 8.89 0.28
N GLY A 15 8.93 9.26 -0.56
CA GLY A 15 8.66 9.80 -1.90
C GLY A 15 7.87 8.82 -2.76
N LYS A 16 8.25 7.54 -2.78
CA LYS A 16 7.52 6.47 -3.47
C LYS A 16 6.08 6.35 -2.97
N ASN A 17 5.87 6.32 -1.65
CA ASN A 17 4.54 6.15 -1.07
C ASN A 17 3.65 7.37 -1.29
N LEU A 18 4.23 8.58 -1.24
CA LEU A 18 3.51 9.81 -1.55
C LEU A 18 3.03 9.81 -3.01
N PHE A 19 3.90 9.42 -3.94
CA PHE A 19 3.54 9.31 -5.36
C PHE A 19 2.42 8.29 -5.58
N LEU A 20 2.55 7.08 -5.00
CA LEU A 20 1.52 6.05 -5.10
C LEU A 20 0.19 6.49 -4.47
N GLY A 21 0.24 7.20 -3.33
CA GLY A 21 -0.94 7.76 -2.69
C GLY A 21 -1.65 8.79 -3.56
N LEU A 22 -0.87 9.66 -4.22
CA LEU A 22 -1.42 10.64 -5.17
C LEU A 22 -2.10 9.96 -6.37
N VAL A 23 -1.45 8.94 -6.96
CA VAL A 23 -2.02 8.17 -8.07
C VAL A 23 -3.32 7.50 -7.63
N SER A 24 -3.35 6.81 -6.48
CA SER A 24 -4.56 6.16 -5.97
C SER A 24 -5.69 7.15 -5.68
N LEU A 25 -5.36 8.35 -5.20
CA LEU A 25 -6.34 9.42 -5.00
C LEU A 25 -6.94 9.89 -6.34
N LEU A 26 -6.09 10.11 -7.35
CA LEU A 26 -6.54 10.49 -8.69
C LEU A 26 -7.43 9.41 -9.31
N GLU A 27 -7.03 8.13 -9.21
CA GLU A 27 -7.85 7.00 -9.68
C GLU A 27 -9.22 6.99 -9.00
N ALA A 28 -9.27 7.15 -7.68
CA ALA A 28 -10.53 7.20 -6.94
C ALA A 28 -11.43 8.38 -7.37
N LEU A 29 -10.83 9.54 -7.61
CA LEU A 29 -11.57 10.72 -8.12
C LEU A 29 -12.10 10.49 -9.53
N PHE A 30 -11.30 9.87 -10.42
CA PHE A 30 -11.76 9.51 -11.77
C PHE A 30 -12.91 8.50 -11.73
N VAL A 31 -12.79 7.45 -10.90
CA VAL A 31 -13.86 6.46 -10.74
C VAL A 31 -15.12 7.12 -10.19
N TRP A 32 -15.01 7.98 -9.17
CA TRP A 32 -16.13 8.72 -8.61
C TRP A 32 -16.80 9.63 -9.66
N ALA A 33 -16.00 10.37 -10.44
CA ALA A 33 -16.51 11.23 -11.51
C ALA A 33 -17.22 10.41 -12.60
N ALA A 34 -16.63 9.29 -13.05
CA ALA A 34 -17.22 8.40 -14.04
C ALA A 34 -18.54 7.81 -13.56
N VAL A 35 -18.60 7.31 -12.32
CA VAL A 35 -19.83 6.77 -11.72
C VAL A 35 -20.91 7.85 -11.62
N SER A 36 -20.53 9.06 -11.18
CA SER A 36 -21.47 10.18 -11.07
C SER A 36 -21.99 10.68 -12.42
N TRP A 37 -21.20 10.49 -13.48
CA TRP A 37 -21.58 10.87 -14.85
C TRP A 37 -22.51 9.84 -15.51
N ILE A 38 -22.20 8.55 -15.36
CA ILE A 38 -22.90 7.44 -16.05
C ILE A 38 -24.19 7.05 -15.28
N PHE A 39 -24.13 7.12 -13.95
CA PHE A 39 -25.22 6.74 -13.04
C PHE A 39 -25.66 7.96 -12.21
N ALA A 40 -26.50 7.76 -11.25
CA ALA A 40 -26.81 8.81 -10.27
C ALA A 40 -25.62 9.02 -9.31
N PRO A 41 -25.34 10.27 -8.87
CA PRO A 41 -24.28 10.53 -7.92
C PRO A 41 -24.51 9.75 -6.62
N PRO A 42 -23.50 9.02 -6.13
CA PRO A 42 -23.65 8.22 -4.92
C PRO A 42 -23.85 9.14 -3.70
N PRO A 43 -24.57 8.68 -2.67
CA PRO A 43 -24.76 9.44 -1.43
C PRO A 43 -23.42 9.84 -0.81
N LEU A 44 -23.32 11.06 -0.30
CA LEU A 44 -22.09 11.62 0.32
C LEU A 44 -21.50 10.71 1.40
N VAL A 45 -22.34 10.02 2.15
CA VAL A 45 -21.93 9.06 3.19
C VAL A 45 -21.12 7.91 2.58
N ILE A 46 -21.55 7.37 1.43
CA ILE A 46 -20.85 6.28 0.75
C ILE A 46 -19.52 6.80 0.19
N VAL A 47 -19.52 7.99 -0.40
CA VAL A 47 -18.30 8.63 -0.90
C VAL A 47 -17.29 8.82 0.24
N ALA A 48 -17.71 9.40 1.36
CA ALA A 48 -16.85 9.60 2.53
C ALA A 48 -16.32 8.28 3.11
N ALA A 49 -17.17 7.25 3.20
CA ALA A 49 -16.77 5.92 3.66
C ALA A 49 -15.74 5.28 2.71
N THR A 50 -15.91 5.45 1.39
CA THR A 50 -14.97 4.95 0.38
C THR A 50 -13.61 5.64 0.49
N PHE A 51 -13.56 6.98 0.68
CA PHE A 51 -12.29 7.68 0.88
C PHE A 51 -11.62 7.30 2.22
N ALA A 52 -12.38 7.09 3.29
CA ALA A 52 -11.84 6.57 4.55
C ALA A 52 -11.27 5.15 4.40
N ALA A 53 -11.96 4.28 3.66
CA ALA A 53 -11.48 2.94 3.32
C ALA A 53 -10.21 2.98 2.46
N LEU A 54 -10.16 3.89 1.47
CA LEU A 54 -8.98 4.10 0.63
C LEU A 54 -7.77 4.54 1.45
N LEU A 55 -7.95 5.47 2.40
CA LEU A 55 -6.91 5.92 3.30
C LEU A 55 -6.36 4.75 4.13
N TYR A 56 -7.23 3.95 4.74
CA TYR A 56 -6.86 2.74 5.47
C TYR A 56 -6.07 1.77 4.59
N ALA A 57 -6.62 1.41 3.42
CA ALA A 57 -6.01 0.45 2.52
C ALA A 57 -4.64 0.94 2.00
N SER A 58 -4.51 2.22 1.66
CA SER A 58 -3.26 2.81 1.21
C SER A 58 -2.17 2.76 2.29
N LEU A 59 -2.48 3.18 3.52
CA LEU A 59 -1.51 3.15 4.62
C LEU A 59 -1.07 1.72 4.99
N ALA A 60 -2.01 0.77 4.99
CA ALA A 60 -1.70 -0.63 5.23
C ALA A 60 -0.81 -1.21 4.12
N ASN A 61 -1.15 -0.95 2.85
CA ASN A 61 -0.35 -1.38 1.70
C ASN A 61 1.04 -0.75 1.66
N PHE A 62 1.18 0.53 2.01
CA PHE A 62 2.49 1.19 2.11
C PHE A 62 3.35 0.55 3.20
N SER A 63 2.76 0.23 4.35
CA SER A 63 3.45 -0.45 5.44
C SER A 63 4.00 -1.81 5.00
N LEU A 64 3.14 -2.65 4.42
CA LEU A 64 3.50 -3.97 3.90
C LEU A 64 4.50 -3.88 2.76
N GLY A 65 4.26 -3.00 1.78
CA GLY A 65 5.11 -2.82 0.61
C GLY A 65 6.52 -2.34 0.97
N ASN A 66 6.65 -1.49 1.98
CA ASN A 66 7.95 -1.04 2.47
C ASN A 66 8.74 -2.20 3.08
N ILE A 67 8.11 -3.01 3.94
CA ILE A 67 8.75 -4.18 4.56
C ILE A 67 9.15 -5.21 3.49
N LEU A 68 8.23 -5.53 2.57
CA LEU A 68 8.51 -6.49 1.51
C LEU A 68 9.62 -6.01 0.57
N SER A 69 9.69 -4.70 0.28
CA SER A 69 10.74 -4.14 -0.60
C SER A 69 12.14 -4.25 0.00
N VAL A 70 12.27 -4.23 1.32
CA VAL A 70 13.56 -4.36 2.00
C VAL A 70 13.92 -5.82 2.25
N CYS A 71 12.96 -6.64 2.69
CA CYS A 71 13.21 -8.06 2.96
C CYS A 71 13.44 -8.88 1.69
N TYR A 72 12.85 -8.45 0.57
CA TYR A 72 12.93 -9.17 -0.72
C TYR A 72 13.24 -8.18 -1.85
N PRO A 73 14.47 -7.67 -1.91
CA PRO A 73 14.89 -6.71 -2.93
C PRO A 73 14.81 -7.35 -4.32
N ARG A 74 14.32 -6.59 -5.30
CA ARG A 74 14.21 -7.04 -6.69
C ARG A 74 14.88 -6.07 -7.62
N ARG A 75 15.64 -6.60 -8.58
CA ARG A 75 16.10 -5.85 -9.73
C ARG A 75 14.94 -5.67 -10.72
N LEU A 76 14.66 -4.43 -11.06
CA LEU A 76 13.83 -4.10 -12.21
C LEU A 76 14.76 -3.97 -13.42
N GLU A 77 14.83 -5.01 -14.26
CA GLU A 77 15.51 -4.95 -15.54
C GLU A 77 14.56 -4.29 -16.55
N PHE A 78 14.79 -3.01 -16.82
CA PHE A 78 14.06 -2.30 -17.85
C PHE A 78 14.44 -2.86 -19.24
N GLY A 79 13.45 -3.34 -19.99
CA GLY A 79 13.62 -3.83 -21.37
C GLY A 79 13.66 -5.34 -21.53
N VAL A 80 13.70 -6.16 -20.49
CA VAL A 80 13.62 -7.60 -20.57
C VAL A 80 12.34 -8.09 -19.92
N PHE A 81 11.38 -8.53 -20.73
CA PHE A 81 10.13 -9.17 -20.27
C PHE A 81 10.35 -10.53 -19.58
N ARG A 82 11.59 -10.92 -19.36
CA ARG A 82 11.93 -12.16 -18.65
C ARG A 82 11.81 -11.93 -17.16
N GLN A 83 10.60 -12.05 -16.63
CA GLN A 83 10.34 -12.09 -15.20
C GLN A 83 11.12 -13.26 -14.59
N LYS A 84 12.26 -12.98 -13.92
CA LYS A 84 12.85 -13.97 -13.01
C LYS A 84 11.75 -14.34 -12.01
N LYS A 85 11.51 -15.65 -11.85
CA LYS A 85 10.47 -16.22 -10.99
C LYS A 85 10.44 -15.47 -9.65
N VAL A 86 9.34 -14.76 -9.43
CA VAL A 86 9.02 -14.20 -8.11
C VAL A 86 9.13 -15.36 -7.13
N ALA A 87 9.87 -15.18 -6.02
CA ALA A 87 9.85 -16.18 -4.97
C ALA A 87 8.37 -16.41 -4.59
N GLY A 88 7.85 -17.62 -4.84
CA GLY A 88 6.42 -17.91 -4.71
C GLY A 88 5.86 -17.49 -3.34
N VAL A 89 6.69 -17.56 -2.31
CA VAL A 89 6.39 -17.15 -0.95
C VAL A 89 6.03 -15.66 -0.83
N THR A 90 6.78 -14.77 -1.48
CA THR A 90 6.47 -13.31 -1.44
C THR A 90 5.19 -12.95 -2.17
N MET A 91 4.92 -13.64 -3.27
CA MET A 91 3.68 -13.44 -4.02
C MET A 91 2.48 -13.94 -3.20
N VAL A 92 2.58 -15.11 -2.61
CA VAL A 92 1.53 -15.69 -1.77
C VAL A 92 1.29 -14.81 -0.53
N ALA A 93 2.35 -14.35 0.15
CA ALA A 93 2.22 -13.46 1.30
C ALA A 93 1.54 -12.13 0.94
N ALA A 94 1.90 -11.52 -0.20
CA ALA A 94 1.25 -10.31 -0.69
C ALA A 94 -0.23 -10.53 -1.04
N LEU A 95 -0.57 -11.67 -1.68
CA LEU A 95 -1.95 -12.02 -2.00
C LEU A 95 -2.79 -12.26 -0.75
N ILE A 96 -2.25 -12.96 0.25
CA ILE A 96 -2.94 -13.18 1.53
C ILE A 96 -3.19 -11.84 2.23
N ALA A 97 -2.17 -10.99 2.32
CA ALA A 97 -2.31 -9.67 2.94
C ALA A 97 -3.38 -8.82 2.21
N GLN A 98 -3.38 -8.84 0.89
CA GLN A 98 -4.37 -8.14 0.08
C GLN A 98 -5.79 -8.71 0.28
N ALA A 99 -5.92 -10.03 0.33
CA ALA A 99 -7.20 -10.69 0.59
C ALA A 99 -7.76 -10.32 1.97
N VAL A 100 -6.90 -10.24 3.00
CA VAL A 100 -7.29 -9.80 4.35
C VAL A 100 -7.76 -8.34 4.35
N LEU A 101 -7.02 -7.43 3.69
CA LEU A 101 -7.39 -6.02 3.59
C LEU A 101 -8.73 -5.81 2.90
N ILE A 102 -8.95 -6.48 1.77
CA ILE A 102 -10.21 -6.44 1.01
C ILE A 102 -11.33 -7.07 1.83
N GLY A 103 -11.09 -8.23 2.44
CA GLY A 103 -12.07 -8.94 3.26
C GLY A 103 -12.54 -8.12 4.46
N LEU A 104 -11.62 -7.47 5.17
CA LEU A 104 -11.98 -6.55 6.26
C LEU A 104 -12.81 -5.36 5.76
N GLY A 105 -12.43 -4.77 4.65
CA GLY A 105 -13.18 -3.68 4.04
C GLY A 105 -14.60 -4.09 3.65
N ALA A 106 -14.73 -5.23 2.97
CA ALA A 106 -16.01 -5.78 2.57
C ALA A 106 -16.90 -6.12 3.79
N LEU A 107 -16.30 -6.69 4.84
CA LEU A 107 -17.00 -7.01 6.08
C LEU A 107 -17.56 -5.75 6.75
N VAL A 108 -16.78 -4.68 6.85
CA VAL A 108 -17.24 -3.39 7.42
C VAL A 108 -18.43 -2.86 6.63
N PHE A 109 -18.32 -2.81 5.30
CA PHE A 109 -19.44 -2.35 4.46
C PHE A 109 -20.67 -3.26 4.60
N ALA A 110 -20.50 -4.58 4.55
CA ALA A 110 -21.61 -5.52 4.69
C ALA A 110 -22.32 -5.36 6.04
N LEU A 111 -21.57 -5.26 7.14
CA LEU A 111 -22.14 -5.07 8.48
C LEU A 111 -22.89 -3.73 8.61
N THR A 112 -22.34 -2.64 8.09
CA THR A 112 -22.97 -1.32 8.20
C THR A 112 -24.22 -1.21 7.33
N LEU A 113 -24.26 -1.90 6.18
CA LEU A 113 -25.43 -2.02 5.34
C LEU A 113 -26.50 -2.91 6.00
N PHE A 114 -26.10 -4.04 6.60
CA PHE A 114 -27.00 -4.91 7.32
C PHE A 114 -27.66 -4.21 8.53
N LEU A 115 -26.89 -3.37 9.22
CA LEU A 115 -27.41 -2.54 10.32
C LEU A 115 -28.26 -1.35 9.84
N HIS A 116 -28.42 -1.16 8.52
CA HIS A 116 -29.10 -0.01 7.91
C HIS A 116 -28.51 1.35 8.35
N ARG A 117 -27.24 1.37 8.74
CA ARG A 117 -26.50 2.57 9.19
C ARG A 117 -25.16 2.72 8.49
N PRO A 118 -25.15 3.04 7.20
CA PRO A 118 -23.88 3.13 6.43
C PRO A 118 -22.91 4.22 6.95
N ILE A 119 -23.42 5.21 7.69
CA ILE A 119 -22.60 6.25 8.31
C ILE A 119 -21.57 5.69 9.30
N LEU A 120 -21.84 4.53 9.91
CA LEU A 120 -20.92 3.87 10.83
C LEU A 120 -19.65 3.35 10.14
N ALA A 121 -19.65 3.16 8.83
CA ALA A 121 -18.46 2.77 8.10
C ALA A 121 -17.34 3.82 8.21
N ILE A 122 -17.68 5.10 8.24
CA ILE A 122 -16.70 6.19 8.29
C ILE A 122 -15.83 6.10 9.56
N PRO A 123 -16.37 6.15 10.79
CA PRO A 123 -15.54 6.08 11.99
C PRO A 123 -14.79 4.76 12.11
N VAL A 124 -15.35 3.64 11.67
CA VAL A 124 -14.66 2.34 11.69
C VAL A 124 -13.43 2.36 10.78
N PHE A 125 -13.57 2.84 9.54
CA PHE A 125 -12.41 2.97 8.64
C PHE A 125 -11.40 4.00 9.10
N LEU A 126 -11.82 5.09 9.77
CA LEU A 126 -10.88 6.06 10.36
C LEU A 126 -10.08 5.44 11.50
N VAL A 127 -10.69 4.62 12.35
CA VAL A 127 -9.95 3.86 13.38
C VAL A 127 -8.95 2.91 12.74
N PHE A 128 -9.35 2.18 11.70
CA PHE A 128 -8.42 1.31 10.96
C PHE A 128 -7.31 2.10 10.27
N ALA A 129 -7.60 3.27 9.73
CA ALA A 129 -6.60 4.15 9.14
C ALA A 129 -5.60 4.67 10.19
N LEU A 130 -6.05 5.01 11.40
CA LEU A 130 -5.18 5.39 12.51
C LEU A 130 -4.25 4.23 12.92
N LEU A 131 -4.77 3.02 13.06
CA LEU A 131 -3.96 1.83 13.36
C LEU A 131 -2.94 1.55 12.24
N ALA A 132 -3.36 1.66 10.97
CA ALA A 132 -2.48 1.51 9.82
C ALA A 132 -1.41 2.62 9.77
N LEU A 133 -1.75 3.86 10.16
CA LEU A 133 -0.80 4.97 10.25
C LEU A 133 0.27 4.71 11.32
N VAL A 134 -0.13 4.19 12.49
CA VAL A 134 0.83 3.80 13.53
C VAL A 134 1.75 2.69 13.03
N ALA A 135 1.21 1.64 12.40
CA ALA A 135 2.00 0.57 11.81
C ALA A 135 2.96 1.11 10.71
N TYR A 136 2.48 2.02 9.86
CA TYR A 136 3.29 2.69 8.84
C TYR A 136 4.44 3.50 9.46
N ARG A 137 4.17 4.28 10.52
CA ARG A 137 5.21 5.05 11.24
C ARG A 137 6.27 4.15 11.86
N ILE A 138 5.85 3.03 12.45
CA ILE A 138 6.76 2.05 13.05
C ILE A 138 7.61 1.37 11.95
N SER A 139 6.98 0.95 10.84
CA SER A 139 7.69 0.33 9.71
C SER A 139 8.73 1.30 9.13
N LEU A 140 8.34 2.56 8.92
CA LEU A 140 9.22 3.58 8.37
C LEU A 140 10.40 3.93 9.29
N GLY A 141 10.18 3.90 10.62
CA GLY A 141 11.25 4.12 11.61
C GLY A 141 12.27 2.96 11.68
N ARG A 142 11.85 1.76 11.33
CA ARG A 142 12.73 0.56 11.34
C ARG A 142 13.41 0.29 10.01
N ILE A 143 13.01 0.97 8.93
CA ILE A 143 13.42 0.64 7.57
C ILE A 143 14.92 0.87 7.34
N ASP A 144 15.50 1.91 7.94
CA ASP A 144 16.93 2.18 7.84
C ASP A 144 17.77 1.08 8.52
N GLY A 145 17.32 0.60 9.70
CA GLY A 145 17.95 -0.52 10.39
C GLY A 145 17.83 -1.82 9.61
N LEU A 146 16.66 -2.09 9.04
CA LEU A 146 16.45 -3.27 8.19
C LEU A 146 17.28 -3.21 6.91
N ALA A 147 17.38 -2.04 6.27
CA ALA A 147 18.21 -1.85 5.09
C ALA A 147 19.69 -2.08 5.39
N MET A 148 20.15 -1.63 6.57
CA MET A 148 21.55 -1.87 7.01
C MET A 148 21.82 -3.34 7.31
N SER A 149 20.91 -4.05 7.98
CA SER A 149 21.07 -5.48 8.29
C SER A 149 21.05 -6.37 7.05
N HIS A 150 20.35 -5.94 5.98
CA HIS A 150 20.30 -6.65 4.70
C HIS A 150 21.22 -6.06 3.63
N ARG A 151 22.17 -5.18 4.04
CA ARG A 151 23.03 -4.44 3.10
C ARG A 151 23.83 -5.38 2.19
N GLU A 152 24.37 -6.47 2.70
CA GLU A 152 25.13 -7.43 1.92
C GLU A 152 24.26 -8.13 0.88
N THR A 153 23.05 -8.54 1.26
CA THR A 153 22.10 -9.17 0.36
C THR A 153 21.62 -8.18 -0.71
N LEU A 154 21.36 -6.92 -0.31
CA LEU A 154 20.96 -5.84 -1.23
C LEU A 154 22.09 -5.54 -2.24
N THR A 155 23.34 -5.44 -1.78
CA THR A 155 24.49 -5.20 -2.68
C THR A 155 24.76 -6.41 -3.56
N ALA A 156 24.70 -7.63 -3.05
CA ALA A 156 24.89 -8.85 -3.83
C ALA A 156 23.84 -8.99 -4.94
N GLU A 157 22.56 -8.73 -4.61
CA GLU A 157 21.47 -8.80 -5.62
C GLU A 157 21.50 -7.64 -6.62
N LEU A 158 21.90 -6.43 -6.21
CA LEU A 158 21.96 -5.26 -7.06
C LEU A 158 23.24 -5.20 -7.91
N CYS A 159 24.36 -5.75 -7.42
CA CYS A 159 25.67 -5.70 -8.07
C CYS A 159 26.05 -7.03 -8.74
N ARG A 160 25.20 -8.06 -8.69
CA ARG A 160 25.44 -9.34 -9.36
C ARG A 160 25.50 -9.11 -10.87
N GLN A 161 26.72 -8.87 -11.35
CA GLN A 161 27.02 -8.95 -12.78
C GLN A 161 27.06 -10.45 -13.13
N GLU A 162 26.39 -10.81 -14.21
CA GLU A 162 26.53 -12.14 -14.84
C GLU A 162 27.92 -12.31 -15.39
#